data_e4482eafd4587185ea9b893e7ac998d8
#
_entry.id   e4482eafd4587185ea9b893e7ac998d8
#
_cell.length_a   1.000
_cell.length_b   1.000
_cell.length_c   1.000
_cell.angle_alpha   90.00
_cell.angle_beta   90.00
_cell.angle_gamma   90.00
#
_symmetry.space_group_name_H-M   'P 1'
#
loop_
_entity.id
_entity.type
_entity.pdbx_description
1 polymer ?
#
loop_
_entity_poly.entity_id
_entity_poly.type
_entity_poly.pdbx_seq_one_letter_code
_entity_poly.pdbx_strand_id
1 'polypeptide(L)'
;FVFAGIPATYLYNTLAGIIRALGDSKTPVYFLILSSLLNIALDLLFIVQIGTGTAGAAYATVISQAVSGILCLIYMKKKFEILHMHHEETRISGRHIYILCKMGVPMGLQYSITAIGSVVIQTAINSLGSIAVASVTAGQKIGMFFCCPFDALGGTMATYAGQNAGAGKVDRIRQGVRSATLIGGIYSIAACIVLTVFGGVIPLLFVDASETVVIHQAHLFLTFNSLFYIPLTIVNVWRFTIQGMGYSLLAILAGVCEMIARAMVGFLLVPIFGYIIICFASPLAWLLADAFLIPAFFYCQKHLLSEKARMD
;
A
#
# COMPACT_ATOMS: atom_id res chain seq x y z
N PHE A 1 4.98 -23.88 -1.53
CA PHE A 1 3.75 -23.90 -0.72
C PHE A 1 3.12 -22.51 -0.68
N VAL A 2 3.86 -21.43 -0.36
CA VAL A 2 3.30 -20.06 -0.29
C VAL A 2 2.65 -19.64 -1.61
N PHE A 3 3.25 -19.93 -2.77
CA PHE A 3 2.65 -19.62 -4.08
C PHE A 3 1.34 -20.38 -4.34
N ALA A 4 1.20 -21.59 -3.80
CA ALA A 4 -0.05 -22.33 -3.88
C ALA A 4 -1.19 -21.69 -3.06
N GLY A 5 -0.87 -20.82 -2.10
CA GLY A 5 -1.83 -20.04 -1.30
C GLY A 5 -2.34 -18.78 -1.98
N ILE A 6 -1.73 -18.33 -3.10
CA ILE A 6 -2.15 -17.12 -3.81
C ILE A 6 -3.66 -17.12 -4.14
N PRO A 7 -4.28 -18.22 -4.63
CA PRO A 7 -5.71 -18.23 -4.89
C PRO A 7 -6.58 -17.94 -3.65
N ALA A 8 -6.18 -18.44 -2.48
CA ALA A 8 -6.92 -18.22 -1.23
C ALA A 8 -6.82 -16.74 -0.79
N THR A 9 -5.62 -16.17 -0.83
CA THR A 9 -5.38 -14.75 -0.53
C THR A 9 -6.11 -13.85 -1.53
N TYR A 10 -6.09 -14.19 -2.81
CA TYR A 10 -6.80 -13.46 -3.85
C TYR A 10 -8.31 -13.49 -3.62
N LEU A 11 -8.87 -14.66 -3.29
CA LEU A 11 -10.29 -14.81 -2.99
C LEU A 11 -10.70 -13.88 -1.84
N TYR A 12 -9.98 -13.93 -0.71
CA TYR A 12 -10.26 -13.05 0.43
C TYR A 12 -10.19 -11.58 0.04
N ASN A 13 -9.10 -11.13 -0.59
CA ASN A 13 -8.89 -9.72 -0.93
C ASN A 13 -9.95 -9.21 -1.92
N THR A 14 -10.33 -10.02 -2.91
CA THR A 14 -11.36 -9.66 -3.90
C THR A 14 -12.72 -9.51 -3.23
N LEU A 15 -13.14 -10.49 -2.42
CA LEU A 15 -14.41 -10.45 -1.73
C LEU A 15 -14.47 -9.32 -0.70
N ALA A 16 -13.40 -9.11 0.07
CA ALA A 16 -13.28 -8.01 1.00
C ALA A 16 -13.34 -6.65 0.29
N GLY A 17 -12.76 -6.54 -0.91
CA GLY A 17 -12.85 -5.36 -1.77
C GLY A 17 -14.28 -5.08 -2.22
N ILE A 18 -15.02 -6.11 -2.68
CA ILE A 18 -16.42 -5.99 -3.10
C ILE A 18 -17.30 -5.57 -1.93
N ILE A 19 -17.17 -6.20 -0.77
CA ILE A 19 -17.94 -5.86 0.44
C ILE A 19 -17.69 -4.40 0.85
N ARG A 20 -16.43 -3.95 0.82
CA ARG A 20 -16.08 -2.54 1.09
C ARG A 20 -16.69 -1.58 0.06
N ALA A 21 -16.70 -1.95 -1.21
CA ALA A 21 -17.31 -1.15 -2.27
C ALA A 21 -18.82 -0.98 -2.09
N LEU A 22 -19.49 -1.95 -1.45
CA LEU A 22 -20.92 -1.88 -1.08
C LEU A 22 -21.18 -1.10 0.22
N GLY A 23 -20.13 -0.51 0.83
CA GLY A 23 -20.26 0.34 2.01
C GLY A 23 -20.04 -0.37 3.36
N ASP A 24 -19.80 -1.69 3.37
CA ASP A 24 -19.49 -2.43 4.60
C ASP A 24 -17.97 -2.61 4.74
N SER A 25 -17.32 -1.66 5.40
CA SER A 25 -15.87 -1.74 5.67
C SER A 25 -15.54 -2.48 6.97
N LYS A 26 -16.52 -2.71 7.87
CA LYS A 26 -16.29 -3.34 9.17
C LYS A 26 -16.18 -4.85 9.09
N THR A 27 -17.07 -5.50 8.36
CA THR A 27 -17.13 -6.96 8.29
C THR A 27 -15.84 -7.60 7.73
N PRO A 28 -15.21 -7.09 6.65
CA PRO A 28 -13.92 -7.62 6.22
C PRO A 28 -12.82 -7.54 7.29
N VAL A 29 -12.85 -6.51 8.15
CA VAL A 29 -11.88 -6.37 9.25
C VAL A 29 -12.10 -7.47 10.30
N TYR A 30 -13.34 -7.79 10.64
CA TYR A 30 -13.61 -8.91 11.57
C TYR A 30 -13.10 -10.24 11.04
N PHE A 31 -13.26 -10.51 9.74
CA PHE A 31 -12.72 -11.71 9.13
C PHE A 31 -11.19 -11.70 9.06
N LEU A 32 -10.58 -10.53 8.89
CA LEU A 32 -9.12 -10.38 8.95
C LEU A 32 -8.59 -10.69 10.36
N ILE A 33 -9.23 -10.16 11.41
CA ILE A 33 -8.87 -10.44 12.80
C ILE A 33 -9.00 -11.95 13.08
N LEU A 34 -10.09 -12.55 12.67
CA LEU A 34 -10.31 -14.01 12.83
C LEU A 34 -9.22 -14.80 12.10
N SER A 35 -8.89 -14.41 10.86
CA SER A 35 -7.80 -15.04 10.09
C SER A 35 -6.46 -14.92 10.80
N SER A 36 -6.16 -13.75 11.35
CA SER A 36 -4.89 -13.53 12.06
C SER A 36 -4.79 -14.38 13.34
N LEU A 37 -5.87 -14.47 14.11
CA LEU A 37 -5.91 -15.32 15.30
C LEU A 37 -5.79 -16.78 14.95
N LEU A 38 -6.50 -17.23 13.91
CA LEU A 38 -6.41 -18.60 13.40
C LEU A 38 -5.01 -18.90 12.88
N ASN A 39 -4.37 -17.97 12.18
CA ASN A 39 -3.01 -18.13 11.70
C ASN A 39 -2.03 -18.34 12.86
N ILE A 40 -2.09 -17.49 13.91
CA ILE A 40 -1.25 -17.64 15.10
C ILE A 40 -1.46 -19.03 15.76
N ALA A 41 -2.72 -19.44 15.93
CA ALA A 41 -3.03 -20.73 16.52
C ALA A 41 -2.48 -21.91 15.70
N LEU A 42 -2.63 -21.85 14.37
CA LEU A 42 -2.11 -22.87 13.46
C LEU A 42 -0.57 -22.86 13.38
N ASP A 43 0.07 -21.68 13.45
CA ASP A 43 1.52 -21.58 13.50
C ASP A 43 2.07 -22.28 14.75
N LEU A 44 1.48 -22.03 15.91
CA LEU A 44 1.85 -22.72 17.15
C LEU A 44 1.63 -24.22 17.05
N LEU A 45 0.51 -24.66 16.48
CA LEU A 45 0.20 -26.07 16.29
C LEU A 45 1.20 -26.76 15.35
N PHE A 46 1.42 -26.21 14.16
CA PHE A 46 2.24 -26.84 13.13
C PHE A 46 3.74 -26.75 13.43
N ILE A 47 4.21 -25.59 13.93
CA ILE A 47 5.64 -25.40 14.18
C ILE A 47 6.06 -26.02 15.50
N VAL A 48 5.31 -25.75 16.59
CA VAL A 48 5.73 -26.13 17.93
C VAL A 48 5.30 -27.59 18.27
N GLN A 49 4.03 -27.95 17.99
CA GLN A 49 3.55 -29.28 18.39
C GLN A 49 3.86 -30.36 17.35
N ILE A 50 3.66 -30.08 16.06
CA ILE A 50 3.85 -31.07 14.98
C ILE A 50 5.29 -31.05 14.46
N GLY A 51 6.04 -29.94 14.64
CA GLY A 51 7.45 -29.87 14.26
C GLY A 51 7.67 -29.74 12.76
N THR A 52 6.71 -29.18 11.99
CA THR A 52 6.79 -29.07 10.52
C THR A 52 7.71 -27.93 10.04
N GLY A 53 8.31 -27.17 10.95
CA GLY A 53 9.23 -26.09 10.64
C GLY A 53 8.61 -24.98 9.75
N THR A 54 9.37 -24.46 8.80
CA THR A 54 8.92 -23.36 7.91
C THR A 54 7.75 -23.75 6.99
N ALA A 55 7.57 -25.04 6.69
CA ALA A 55 6.42 -25.51 5.91
C ALA A 55 5.11 -25.32 6.68
N GLY A 56 5.13 -25.51 8.01
CA GLY A 56 3.99 -25.28 8.88
C GLY A 56 3.45 -23.86 8.84
N ALA A 57 4.33 -22.86 8.86
CA ALA A 57 3.94 -21.47 8.71
C ALA A 57 3.24 -21.20 7.36
N ALA A 58 3.72 -21.83 6.28
CA ALA A 58 3.07 -21.70 4.98
C ALA A 58 1.66 -22.32 4.97
N TYR A 59 1.48 -23.50 5.57
CA TYR A 59 0.16 -24.13 5.70
C TYR A 59 -0.79 -23.30 6.56
N ALA A 60 -0.33 -22.81 7.70
CA ALA A 60 -1.13 -21.96 8.58
C ALA A 60 -1.64 -20.72 7.86
N THR A 61 -0.78 -20.05 7.10
CA THR A 61 -1.15 -18.87 6.31
C THR A 61 -2.18 -19.22 5.24
N VAL A 62 -1.98 -20.27 4.46
CA VAL A 62 -2.92 -20.68 3.40
C VAL A 62 -4.29 -21.05 3.95
N ILE A 63 -4.31 -21.83 5.03
CA ILE A 63 -5.57 -22.29 5.67
C ILE A 63 -6.33 -21.09 6.24
N SER A 64 -5.66 -20.19 6.99
CA SER A 64 -6.31 -19.03 7.58
C SER A 64 -6.89 -18.08 6.52
N GLN A 65 -6.18 -17.85 5.42
CA GLN A 65 -6.68 -17.05 4.30
C GLN A 65 -7.85 -17.73 3.57
N ALA A 66 -7.79 -19.05 3.37
CA ALA A 66 -8.89 -19.81 2.77
C ALA A 66 -10.17 -19.72 3.61
N VAL A 67 -10.04 -19.93 4.93
CA VAL A 67 -11.17 -19.81 5.86
C VAL A 67 -11.79 -18.41 5.80
N SER A 68 -10.99 -17.37 5.84
CA SER A 68 -11.48 -15.99 5.71
C SER A 68 -12.16 -15.73 4.37
N GLY A 69 -11.59 -16.21 3.27
CA GLY A 69 -12.19 -16.10 1.95
C GLY A 69 -13.56 -16.78 1.87
N ILE A 70 -13.67 -18.00 2.42
CA ILE A 70 -14.94 -18.73 2.46
C ILE A 70 -15.98 -17.99 3.33
N LEU A 71 -15.57 -17.48 4.50
CA LEU A 71 -16.47 -16.72 5.36
C LEU A 71 -16.95 -15.43 4.70
N CYS A 72 -16.07 -14.70 4.01
CA CYS A 72 -16.46 -13.54 3.19
C CYS A 72 -17.47 -13.92 2.11
N LEU A 73 -17.27 -15.05 1.44
CA LEU A 73 -18.19 -15.53 0.39
C LEU A 73 -19.57 -15.89 0.95
N ILE A 74 -19.63 -16.59 2.07
CA ILE A 74 -20.88 -16.96 2.75
C ILE A 74 -21.61 -15.70 3.22
N TYR A 75 -20.90 -14.77 3.83
CA TYR A 75 -21.47 -13.52 4.30
C TYR A 75 -22.01 -12.68 3.13
N MET A 76 -21.23 -12.54 2.06
CA MET A 76 -21.61 -11.80 0.87
C MET A 76 -22.90 -12.37 0.25
N LYS A 77 -23.00 -13.68 0.08
CA LYS A 77 -24.20 -14.35 -0.43
C LYS A 77 -25.42 -14.16 0.46
N LYS A 78 -25.24 -14.13 1.80
CA LYS A 78 -26.39 -13.99 2.72
C LYS A 78 -26.89 -12.56 2.86
N LYS A 79 -26.02 -11.56 2.78
CA LYS A 79 -26.37 -10.18 3.10
C LYS A 79 -26.66 -9.30 1.90
N PHE A 80 -26.05 -9.56 0.76
CA PHE A 80 -26.15 -8.69 -0.41
C PHE A 80 -26.90 -9.38 -1.55
N GLU A 81 -28.21 -9.16 -1.60
CA GLU A 81 -29.10 -9.70 -2.67
C GLU A 81 -28.64 -9.25 -4.07
N ILE A 82 -28.13 -8.01 -4.19
CA ILE A 82 -27.61 -7.45 -5.44
C ILE A 82 -26.43 -8.26 -6.04
N LEU A 83 -25.78 -9.10 -5.23
CA LEU A 83 -24.69 -9.97 -5.67
C LEU A 83 -25.15 -11.41 -5.93
N HIS A 84 -26.44 -11.68 -5.86
CA HIS A 84 -26.98 -12.98 -6.28
C HIS A 84 -26.91 -13.06 -7.79
N MET A 85 -26.03 -13.92 -8.30
CA MET A 85 -25.89 -14.15 -9.73
C MET A 85 -27.08 -14.94 -10.26
N HIS A 86 -27.83 -14.37 -11.19
CA HIS A 86 -28.81 -15.09 -11.99
C HIS A 86 -28.11 -15.86 -13.11
N HIS A 87 -28.72 -16.95 -13.58
CA HIS A 87 -28.10 -17.84 -14.57
C HIS A 87 -27.71 -17.12 -15.87
N GLU A 88 -28.44 -16.07 -16.23
CA GLU A 88 -28.16 -15.24 -17.40
C GLU A 88 -26.91 -14.35 -17.23
N GLU A 89 -26.56 -13.99 -16.00
CA GLU A 89 -25.42 -13.11 -15.66
C GLU A 89 -24.10 -13.89 -15.56
N THR A 90 -24.15 -15.22 -15.56
CA THR A 90 -22.94 -16.07 -15.51
C THR A 90 -22.16 -16.11 -16.83
N ARG A 91 -22.68 -15.48 -17.90
CA ARG A 91 -21.98 -15.42 -19.18
C ARG A 91 -20.75 -14.52 -19.09
N ILE A 92 -19.62 -15.09 -19.46
CA ILE A 92 -18.35 -14.35 -19.53
C ILE A 92 -18.46 -13.31 -20.64
N SER A 93 -18.37 -12.03 -20.29
CA SER A 93 -18.40 -10.91 -21.22
C SER A 93 -16.98 -10.37 -21.45
N GLY A 94 -16.49 -10.45 -22.69
CA GLY A 94 -15.19 -9.89 -23.07
C GLY A 94 -15.07 -8.39 -22.79
N ARG A 95 -16.18 -7.64 -22.87
CA ARG A 95 -16.21 -6.21 -22.54
C ARG A 95 -15.90 -5.96 -21.05
N HIS A 96 -16.50 -6.73 -20.15
CA HIS A 96 -16.25 -6.59 -18.70
C HIS A 96 -14.83 -7.01 -18.35
N ILE A 97 -14.32 -8.10 -18.94
CA ILE A 97 -12.92 -8.51 -18.78
C ILE A 97 -11.99 -7.40 -19.23
N TYR A 98 -12.22 -6.81 -20.39
CA TYR A 98 -11.41 -5.70 -20.90
C TYR A 98 -11.38 -4.50 -19.94
N ILE A 99 -12.54 -4.11 -19.38
CA ILE A 99 -12.63 -3.00 -18.41
C ILE A 99 -11.82 -3.32 -17.16
N LEU A 100 -11.97 -4.52 -16.59
CA LEU A 100 -11.23 -4.94 -15.41
C LEU A 100 -9.73 -5.00 -15.67
N CYS A 101 -9.31 -5.56 -16.81
CA CYS A 101 -7.90 -5.59 -17.18
C CYS A 101 -7.34 -4.19 -17.43
N LYS A 102 -8.09 -3.30 -18.07
CA LYS A 102 -7.68 -1.91 -18.31
C LYS A 102 -7.40 -1.15 -17.01
N MET A 103 -8.06 -1.52 -15.91
CA MET A 103 -7.81 -0.93 -14.59
C MET A 103 -6.79 -1.73 -13.77
N GLY A 104 -6.90 -3.05 -13.77
CA GLY A 104 -6.11 -3.92 -12.90
C GLY A 104 -4.66 -4.12 -13.37
N VAL A 105 -4.44 -4.29 -14.68
CA VAL A 105 -3.08 -4.47 -15.23
C VAL A 105 -2.18 -3.26 -14.93
N PRO A 106 -2.62 -2.02 -15.14
CA PRO A 106 -1.87 -0.85 -14.73
C PRO A 106 -1.52 -0.84 -13.23
N MET A 107 -2.47 -1.19 -12.35
CA MET A 107 -2.20 -1.24 -10.91
C MET A 107 -1.13 -2.30 -10.57
N GLY A 108 -1.20 -3.48 -11.18
CA GLY A 108 -0.20 -4.53 -11.01
C GLY A 108 1.20 -4.08 -11.48
N LEU A 109 1.27 -3.44 -12.64
CA LEU A 109 2.53 -2.89 -13.18
C LEU A 109 3.10 -1.79 -12.27
N GLN A 110 2.27 -0.95 -11.68
CA GLN A 110 2.73 0.06 -10.72
C GLN A 110 3.48 -0.56 -9.53
N TYR A 111 2.92 -1.62 -8.91
CA TYR A 111 3.61 -2.32 -7.82
C TYR A 111 4.93 -2.94 -8.28
N SER A 112 4.97 -3.51 -9.49
CA SER A 112 6.20 -4.06 -10.07
C SER A 112 7.27 -2.97 -10.30
N ILE A 113 6.89 -1.81 -10.82
CA ILE A 113 7.78 -0.67 -11.03
C ILE A 113 8.34 -0.16 -9.70
N THR A 114 7.48 -0.03 -8.68
CA THR A 114 7.91 0.37 -7.33
C THR A 114 8.87 -0.64 -6.72
N ALA A 115 8.62 -1.94 -6.92
CA ALA A 115 9.51 -3.02 -6.47
C ALA A 115 10.89 -2.95 -7.17
N ILE A 116 10.92 -2.70 -8.49
CA ILE A 116 12.18 -2.50 -9.23
C ILE A 116 12.96 -1.31 -8.65
N GLY A 117 12.29 -0.19 -8.38
CA GLY A 117 12.91 0.97 -7.73
C GLY A 117 13.51 0.64 -6.36
N SER A 118 12.85 -0.24 -5.59
CA SER A 118 13.35 -0.72 -4.30
C SER A 118 14.58 -1.62 -4.44
N VAL A 119 14.62 -2.48 -5.46
CA VAL A 119 15.80 -3.32 -5.76
C VAL A 119 16.99 -2.45 -6.17
N VAL A 120 16.78 -1.43 -6.99
CA VAL A 120 17.84 -0.50 -7.40
C VAL A 120 18.45 0.19 -6.18
N ILE A 121 17.63 0.76 -5.29
CA ILE A 121 18.16 1.41 -4.09
C ILE A 121 18.81 0.41 -3.12
N GLN A 122 18.29 -0.82 -3.03
CA GLN A 122 18.90 -1.88 -2.22
C GLN A 122 20.30 -2.24 -2.71
N THR A 123 20.53 -2.26 -4.02
CA THR A 123 21.86 -2.48 -4.60
C THR A 123 22.84 -1.39 -4.17
N ALA A 124 22.41 -0.14 -4.18
CA ALA A 124 23.21 0.99 -3.70
C ALA A 124 23.48 0.90 -2.18
N ILE A 125 22.50 0.48 -1.39
CA ILE A 125 22.69 0.27 0.06
C ILE A 125 23.74 -0.83 0.32
N ASN A 126 23.66 -1.92 -0.43
CA ASN A 126 24.60 -3.05 -0.29
C ASN A 126 26.06 -2.63 -0.59
N SER A 127 26.27 -1.67 -1.48
CA SER A 127 27.61 -1.16 -1.79
C SER A 127 28.25 -0.36 -0.63
N LEU A 128 27.45 0.13 0.31
CA LEU A 128 27.90 0.86 1.49
C LEU A 128 28.31 -0.04 2.69
N GLY A 129 28.14 -1.36 2.54
CA GLY A 129 28.55 -2.35 3.52
C GLY A 129 27.47 -2.76 4.52
N SER A 130 27.82 -3.72 5.40
CA SER A 130 26.87 -4.41 6.28
C SER A 130 26.19 -3.50 7.30
N ILE A 131 26.90 -2.49 7.81
CA ILE A 131 26.35 -1.52 8.78
C ILE A 131 25.21 -0.72 8.13
N ALA A 132 25.41 -0.23 6.92
CA ALA A 132 24.37 0.50 6.19
C ALA A 132 23.16 -0.37 5.90
N VAL A 133 23.39 -1.62 5.48
CA VAL A 133 22.31 -2.60 5.23
C VAL A 133 21.51 -2.87 6.51
N ALA A 134 22.18 -3.14 7.64
CA ALA A 134 21.52 -3.38 8.92
C ALA A 134 20.69 -2.17 9.38
N SER A 135 21.27 -0.97 9.27
CA SER A 135 20.64 0.29 9.68
C SER A 135 19.37 0.60 8.86
N VAL A 136 19.47 0.49 7.52
CA VAL A 136 18.33 0.72 6.65
C VAL A 136 17.26 -0.36 6.82
N THR A 137 17.66 -1.61 7.00
CA THR A 137 16.71 -2.72 7.22
C THR A 137 15.92 -2.52 8.52
N ALA A 138 16.59 -2.15 9.61
CA ALA A 138 15.93 -1.82 10.88
C ALA A 138 14.99 -0.61 10.72
N GLY A 139 15.48 0.45 10.09
CA GLY A 139 14.67 1.64 9.80
C GLY A 139 13.45 1.35 8.91
N GLN A 140 13.58 0.52 7.87
CA GLN A 140 12.47 0.13 7.01
C GLN A 140 11.40 -0.71 7.74
N LYS A 141 11.80 -1.65 8.60
CA LYS A 141 10.84 -2.42 9.41
C LYS A 141 10.01 -1.54 10.32
N ILE A 142 10.65 -0.58 10.99
CA ILE A 142 9.96 0.42 11.82
C ILE A 142 9.09 1.32 10.94
N GLY A 143 9.65 1.85 9.86
CA GLY A 143 8.96 2.71 8.91
C GLY A 143 7.69 2.08 8.35
N MET A 144 7.69 0.78 8.06
CA MET A 144 6.53 0.05 7.56
C MET A 144 5.33 0.17 8.52
N PHE A 145 5.54 0.09 9.84
CA PHE A 145 4.51 0.30 10.85
C PHE A 145 3.88 1.69 10.76
N PHE A 146 4.72 2.72 10.64
CA PHE A 146 4.27 4.10 10.53
C PHE A 146 3.68 4.44 9.16
N CYS A 147 3.96 3.66 8.13
CA CYS A 147 3.38 3.86 6.79
C CYS A 147 1.98 3.23 6.62
N CYS A 148 1.59 2.23 7.42
CA CYS A 148 0.28 1.57 7.33
C CYS A 148 -0.92 2.53 7.28
N PRO A 149 -1.01 3.62 8.09
CA PRO A 149 -2.12 4.54 8.02
C PRO A 149 -2.22 5.31 6.69
N PHE A 150 -1.10 5.58 6.02
CA PHE A 150 -1.11 6.22 4.70
C PHE A 150 -1.69 5.30 3.63
N ASP A 151 -1.34 4.00 3.68
CA ASP A 151 -1.90 2.99 2.78
C ASP A 151 -3.40 2.80 3.03
N ALA A 152 -3.82 2.82 4.30
CA ALA A 152 -5.22 2.75 4.67
C ALA A 152 -6.02 3.97 4.17
N LEU A 153 -5.47 5.18 4.29
CA LEU A 153 -6.05 6.39 3.71
C LEU A 153 -6.16 6.31 2.19
N GLY A 154 -5.10 5.82 1.53
CA GLY A 154 -5.11 5.57 0.10
C GLY A 154 -6.24 4.63 -0.32
N GLY A 155 -6.32 3.44 0.27
CA GLY A 155 -7.38 2.47 0.00
C GLY A 155 -8.79 3.00 0.25
N THR A 156 -8.96 3.80 1.32
CA THR A 156 -10.22 4.51 1.62
C THR A 156 -10.57 5.49 0.50
N MET A 157 -9.60 6.26 0.03
CA MET A 157 -9.81 7.24 -1.02
C MET A 157 -10.08 6.61 -2.38
N ALA A 158 -9.50 5.45 -2.69
CA ALA A 158 -9.84 4.71 -3.91
C ALA A 158 -11.32 4.32 -3.92
N THR A 159 -11.83 3.77 -2.83
CA THR A 159 -13.24 3.38 -2.68
C THR A 159 -14.15 4.60 -2.73
N TYR A 160 -13.82 5.64 -1.94
CA TYR A 160 -14.61 6.87 -1.86
C TYR A 160 -14.69 7.59 -3.21
N ALA A 161 -13.56 7.72 -3.91
CA ALA A 161 -13.50 8.35 -5.22
C ALA A 161 -14.27 7.55 -6.27
N GLY A 162 -14.15 6.21 -6.28
CA GLY A 162 -14.88 5.35 -7.18
C GLY A 162 -16.39 5.46 -7.02
N GLN A 163 -16.90 5.43 -5.78
CA GLN A 163 -18.32 5.59 -5.48
C GLN A 163 -18.85 6.97 -5.91
N ASN A 164 -18.11 8.04 -5.60
CA ASN A 164 -18.56 9.40 -5.95
C ASN A 164 -18.39 9.71 -7.43
N ALA A 165 -17.40 9.15 -8.11
CA ALA A 165 -17.26 9.25 -9.56
C ALA A 165 -18.42 8.54 -10.27
N GLY A 166 -18.75 7.31 -9.87
CA GLY A 166 -19.89 6.58 -10.41
C GLY A 166 -21.26 7.27 -10.16
N ALA A 167 -21.37 8.03 -9.06
CA ALA A 167 -22.55 8.83 -8.74
C ALA A 167 -22.55 10.24 -9.37
N GLY A 168 -21.52 10.60 -10.16
CA GLY A 168 -21.36 11.93 -10.76
C GLY A 168 -21.12 13.07 -9.76
N LYS A 169 -20.72 12.75 -8.50
CA LYS A 169 -20.55 13.74 -7.42
C LYS A 169 -19.10 14.18 -7.27
N VAL A 170 -18.56 14.83 -8.31
CA VAL A 170 -17.14 15.22 -8.41
C VAL A 170 -16.70 16.16 -7.27
N ASP A 171 -17.57 17.07 -6.81
CA ASP A 171 -17.25 17.99 -5.70
C ASP A 171 -16.97 17.24 -4.39
N ARG A 172 -17.63 16.11 -4.15
CA ARG A 172 -17.36 15.27 -2.98
C ARG A 172 -15.98 14.66 -3.05
N ILE A 173 -15.50 14.28 -4.24
CA ILE A 173 -14.13 13.75 -4.40
C ILE A 173 -13.12 14.81 -3.94
N ARG A 174 -13.30 16.07 -4.35
CA ARG A 174 -12.43 17.17 -3.93
C ARG A 174 -12.45 17.40 -2.42
N GLN A 175 -13.64 17.36 -1.81
CA GLN A 175 -13.78 17.48 -0.35
C GLN A 175 -13.10 16.31 0.37
N GLY A 176 -13.30 15.08 -0.11
CA GLY A 176 -12.67 13.88 0.41
C GLY A 176 -11.14 13.95 0.37
N VAL A 177 -10.56 14.37 -0.76
CA VAL A 177 -9.11 14.55 -0.90
C VAL A 177 -8.58 15.56 0.11
N ARG A 178 -9.26 16.71 0.28
CA ARG A 178 -8.85 17.72 1.28
C ARG A 178 -8.88 17.16 2.69
N SER A 179 -9.97 16.48 3.07
CA SER A 179 -10.12 15.89 4.40
C SER A 179 -9.09 14.79 4.65
N ALA A 180 -8.88 13.89 3.69
CA ALA A 180 -7.91 12.81 3.81
C ALA A 180 -6.46 13.35 3.88
N THR A 181 -6.14 14.37 3.07
CA THR A 181 -4.81 15.02 3.12
C THR A 181 -4.60 15.73 4.46
N LEU A 182 -5.64 16.35 5.04
CA LEU A 182 -5.55 16.97 6.36
C LEU A 182 -5.33 15.92 7.47
N ILE A 183 -6.12 14.85 7.47
CA ILE A 183 -5.98 13.75 8.45
C ILE A 183 -4.58 13.12 8.35
N GLY A 184 -4.13 12.79 7.14
CA GLY A 184 -2.81 12.24 6.91
C GLY A 184 -1.69 13.22 7.26
N GLY A 185 -1.89 14.54 7.05
CA GLY A 185 -0.96 15.58 7.45
C GLY A 185 -0.81 15.68 8.97
N ILE A 186 -1.92 15.65 9.72
CA ILE A 186 -1.89 15.62 11.18
C ILE A 186 -1.15 14.37 11.68
N TYR A 187 -1.47 13.21 11.10
CA TYR A 187 -0.78 11.97 11.42
C TYR A 187 0.73 12.04 11.07
N SER A 188 1.09 12.63 9.93
CA SER A 188 2.48 12.82 9.50
C SER A 188 3.30 13.60 10.53
N ILE A 189 2.72 14.68 11.06
CA ILE A 189 3.36 15.50 12.10
C ILE A 189 3.53 14.69 13.39
N ALA A 190 2.49 13.98 13.82
CA ALA A 190 2.55 13.15 15.02
C ALA A 190 3.60 12.03 14.87
N ALA A 191 3.61 11.32 13.75
CA ALA A 191 4.58 10.26 13.46
C ALA A 191 6.02 10.81 13.39
N CYS A 192 6.21 12.00 12.78
CA CYS A 192 7.50 12.66 12.72
C CYS A 192 8.01 12.98 14.13
N ILE A 193 7.18 13.53 15.00
CA ILE A 193 7.56 13.83 16.40
C ILE A 193 7.97 12.55 17.13
N VAL A 194 7.15 11.49 17.01
CA VAL A 194 7.45 10.20 17.67
C VAL A 194 8.77 9.62 17.17
N LEU A 195 8.97 9.55 15.84
CA LEU A 195 10.18 8.98 15.24
C LEU A 195 11.43 9.81 15.51
N THR A 196 11.31 11.12 15.63
CA THR A 196 12.44 12.00 15.96
C THR A 196 12.81 11.89 17.45
N VAL A 197 11.83 11.87 18.34
CA VAL A 197 12.07 11.82 19.79
C VAL A 197 12.49 10.42 20.23
N PHE A 198 11.81 9.38 19.77
CA PHE A 198 12.02 8.00 20.20
C PHE A 198 12.83 7.15 19.21
N GLY A 199 13.24 7.73 18.07
CA GLY A 199 13.96 7.02 17.02
C GLY A 199 15.32 6.44 17.42
N GLY A 200 15.89 6.88 18.54
CA GLY A 200 17.08 6.26 19.14
C GLY A 200 16.77 5.02 19.97
N VAL A 201 15.53 4.87 20.45
CA VAL A 201 15.11 3.75 21.31
C VAL A 201 14.36 2.67 20.51
N ILE A 202 13.50 3.07 19.57
CA ILE A 202 12.69 2.14 18.79
C ILE A 202 13.53 1.08 18.03
N PRO A 203 14.72 1.42 17.44
CA PRO A 203 15.57 0.42 16.79
C PRO A 203 16.05 -0.70 17.69
N LEU A 204 16.11 -0.49 19.02
CA LEU A 204 16.49 -1.51 20.01
C LEU A 204 15.55 -2.72 20.01
N LEU A 205 14.35 -2.60 19.43
CA LEU A 205 13.44 -3.74 19.24
C LEU A 205 13.94 -4.73 18.16
N PHE A 206 14.88 -4.32 17.31
CA PHE A 206 15.34 -5.10 16.17
C PHE A 206 16.86 -5.27 16.13
N VAL A 207 17.60 -4.48 16.90
CA VAL A 207 19.07 -4.41 16.88
C VAL A 207 19.57 -4.45 18.31
N ASP A 208 20.68 -5.16 18.54
CA ASP A 208 21.32 -5.23 19.84
C ASP A 208 21.82 -3.83 20.29
N ALA A 209 21.72 -3.54 21.57
CA ALA A 209 22.11 -2.26 22.15
C ALA A 209 23.63 -1.96 22.01
N SER A 210 24.45 -2.99 21.77
CA SER A 210 25.89 -2.86 21.49
C SER A 210 26.18 -2.21 20.14
N GLU A 211 25.26 -2.33 19.17
CA GLU A 211 25.39 -1.85 17.79
C GLU A 211 25.04 -0.35 17.67
N THR A 212 25.74 0.49 18.41
CA THR A 212 25.44 1.93 18.53
C THR A 212 25.44 2.67 17.18
N VAL A 213 26.33 2.29 16.25
CA VAL A 213 26.42 2.89 14.91
C VAL A 213 25.19 2.55 14.08
N VAL A 214 24.72 1.30 14.14
CA VAL A 214 23.50 0.85 13.43
C VAL A 214 22.28 1.59 13.96
N ILE A 215 22.16 1.72 15.28
CA ILE A 215 21.05 2.44 15.93
C ILE A 215 21.05 3.91 15.53
N HIS A 216 22.21 4.57 15.56
CA HIS A 216 22.32 5.98 15.15
C HIS A 216 21.96 6.19 13.68
N GLN A 217 22.46 5.36 12.78
CA GLN A 217 22.13 5.44 11.36
C GLN A 217 20.65 5.13 11.09
N ALA A 218 20.06 4.13 11.76
CA ALA A 218 18.63 3.84 11.66
C ALA A 218 17.78 5.01 12.15
N HIS A 219 18.17 5.68 13.24
CA HIS A 219 17.51 6.89 13.72
C HIS A 219 17.57 8.03 12.69
N LEU A 220 18.74 8.28 12.10
CA LEU A 220 18.87 9.27 11.02
C LEU A 220 17.95 8.94 9.83
N PHE A 221 17.94 7.68 9.41
CA PHE A 221 17.06 7.21 8.32
C PHE A 221 15.58 7.47 8.64
N LEU A 222 15.13 7.11 9.83
CA LEU A 222 13.75 7.31 10.28
C LEU A 222 13.39 8.80 10.35
N THR A 223 14.27 9.61 10.92
CA THR A 223 14.07 11.05 11.08
C THR A 223 13.93 11.73 9.72
N PHE A 224 14.86 11.50 8.80
CA PHE A 224 14.79 12.12 7.47
C PHE A 224 13.58 11.64 6.66
N ASN A 225 13.22 10.36 6.74
CA ASN A 225 12.00 9.88 6.06
C ASN A 225 10.74 10.49 6.67
N SER A 226 10.64 10.57 8.00
CA SER A 226 9.44 11.08 8.68
C SER A 226 9.19 12.58 8.44
N LEU A 227 10.22 13.38 8.22
CA LEU A 227 10.11 14.79 7.83
C LEU A 227 9.34 14.96 6.51
N PHE A 228 9.36 13.94 5.64
CA PHE A 228 8.68 13.94 4.35
C PHE A 228 7.40 13.08 4.32
N TYR A 229 6.81 12.77 5.46
CA TYR A 229 5.55 12.03 5.51
C TYR A 229 4.34 12.83 5.00
N ILE A 230 4.41 14.16 4.96
CA ILE A 230 3.37 14.99 4.29
C ILE A 230 3.36 14.72 2.78
N PRO A 231 4.48 14.78 2.04
CA PRO A 231 4.56 14.28 0.67
C PRO A 231 4.06 12.84 0.52
N LEU A 232 4.44 11.92 1.40
CA LEU A 232 3.94 10.53 1.36
C LEU A 232 2.41 10.46 1.48
N THR A 233 1.82 11.32 2.33
CA THR A 233 0.35 11.46 2.42
C THR A 233 -0.25 11.85 1.07
N ILE A 234 0.32 12.86 0.41
CA ILE A 234 -0.17 13.35 -0.88
C ILE A 234 -0.05 12.23 -1.92
N VAL A 235 1.12 11.57 -2.02
CA VAL A 235 1.30 10.43 -2.93
C VAL A 235 0.20 9.39 -2.74
N ASN A 236 -0.05 8.93 -1.51
CA ASN A 236 -1.04 7.88 -1.28
C ASN A 236 -2.46 8.37 -1.54
N VAL A 237 -2.88 9.48 -0.94
CA VAL A 237 -4.25 9.99 -1.07
C VAL A 237 -4.59 10.32 -2.53
N TRP A 238 -3.73 11.03 -3.23
CA TRP A 238 -4.02 11.53 -4.58
C TRP A 238 -3.88 10.43 -5.63
N ARG A 239 -2.87 9.56 -5.53
CA ARG A 239 -2.68 8.42 -6.42
C ARG A 239 -3.90 7.49 -6.39
N PHE A 240 -4.29 7.05 -5.20
CA PHE A 240 -5.41 6.14 -5.04
C PHE A 240 -6.75 6.80 -5.41
N THR A 241 -6.89 8.12 -5.22
CA THR A 241 -8.05 8.87 -5.71
C THR A 241 -8.11 8.84 -7.24
N ILE A 242 -6.99 9.10 -7.93
CA ILE A 242 -6.90 9.03 -9.40
C ILE A 242 -7.25 7.62 -9.89
N GLN A 243 -6.77 6.58 -9.21
CA GLN A 243 -7.13 5.18 -9.51
C GLN A 243 -8.62 4.94 -9.32
N GLY A 244 -9.19 5.39 -8.21
CA GLY A 244 -10.63 5.27 -7.91
C GLY A 244 -11.51 5.98 -8.93
N MET A 245 -11.06 7.08 -9.50
CA MET A 245 -11.73 7.77 -10.60
C MET A 245 -11.63 7.03 -11.96
N GLY A 246 -10.87 5.91 -12.04
CA GLY A 246 -10.72 5.11 -13.27
C GLY A 246 -9.49 5.45 -14.11
N TYR A 247 -8.63 6.38 -13.69
CA TYR A 247 -7.44 6.81 -14.45
C TYR A 247 -6.16 6.09 -14.00
N SER A 248 -6.21 4.76 -13.89
CA SER A 248 -5.09 3.93 -13.38
C SER A 248 -3.77 4.13 -14.14
N LEU A 249 -3.83 4.49 -15.42
CA LEU A 249 -2.62 4.73 -16.23
C LEU A 249 -1.80 5.93 -15.71
N LEU A 250 -2.47 7.00 -15.26
CA LEU A 250 -1.77 8.15 -14.69
C LEU A 250 -1.11 7.81 -13.34
N ALA A 251 -1.71 6.91 -12.59
CA ALA A 251 -1.12 6.43 -11.33
C ALA A 251 0.18 5.62 -11.55
N ILE A 252 0.30 4.87 -12.67
CA ILE A 252 1.56 4.20 -13.04
C ILE A 252 2.67 5.21 -13.27
N LEU A 253 2.39 6.29 -13.98
CA LEU A 253 3.40 7.31 -14.29
C LEU A 253 4.01 7.91 -13.02
N ALA A 254 3.22 8.08 -11.96
CA ALA A 254 3.75 8.46 -10.66
C ALA A 254 4.74 7.41 -10.10
N GLY A 255 4.43 6.11 -10.26
CA GLY A 255 5.36 5.03 -9.90
C GLY A 255 6.66 5.05 -10.70
N VAL A 256 6.58 5.39 -11.99
CA VAL A 256 7.77 5.60 -12.86
C VAL A 256 8.60 6.77 -12.34
N CYS A 257 7.97 7.89 -11.95
CA CYS A 257 8.67 9.02 -11.34
C CYS A 257 9.42 8.62 -10.06
N GLU A 258 8.78 7.84 -9.20
CA GLU A 258 9.44 7.31 -8.00
C GLU A 258 10.64 6.41 -8.34
N MET A 259 10.48 5.51 -9.30
CA MET A 259 11.55 4.63 -9.73
C MET A 259 12.74 5.42 -10.29
N ILE A 260 12.49 6.43 -11.13
CA ILE A 260 13.52 7.31 -11.68
C ILE A 260 14.25 8.03 -10.55
N ALA A 261 13.54 8.62 -9.59
CA ALA A 261 14.15 9.30 -8.45
C ALA A 261 15.04 8.36 -7.63
N ARG A 262 14.57 7.14 -7.33
CA ARG A 262 15.38 6.13 -6.62
C ARG A 262 16.60 5.71 -7.42
N ALA A 263 16.48 5.54 -8.73
CA ALA A 263 17.59 5.20 -9.60
C ALA A 263 18.64 6.33 -9.64
N MET A 264 18.21 7.59 -9.75
CA MET A 264 19.11 8.74 -9.70
C MET A 264 19.86 8.80 -8.36
N VAL A 265 19.14 8.62 -7.24
CA VAL A 265 19.77 8.60 -5.92
C VAL A 265 20.78 7.44 -5.83
N GLY A 266 20.35 6.22 -6.17
CA GLY A 266 21.17 5.02 -6.03
C GLY A 266 22.44 5.03 -6.88
N PHE A 267 22.32 5.40 -8.16
CA PHE A 267 23.45 5.32 -9.10
C PHE A 267 24.30 6.58 -9.14
N LEU A 268 23.71 7.77 -8.97
CA LEU A 268 24.44 9.03 -9.15
C LEU A 268 24.86 9.67 -7.82
N LEU A 269 23.97 9.64 -6.81
CA LEU A 269 24.21 10.41 -5.58
C LEU A 269 24.86 9.57 -4.48
N VAL A 270 24.52 8.29 -4.36
CA VAL A 270 25.11 7.41 -3.31
C VAL A 270 26.63 7.29 -3.42
N PRO A 271 27.26 7.16 -4.60
CA PRO A 271 28.71 7.12 -4.72
C PRO A 271 29.41 8.40 -4.23
N ILE A 272 28.70 9.54 -4.25
CA ILE A 272 29.27 10.84 -3.89
C ILE A 272 29.02 11.17 -2.41
N PHE A 273 27.77 10.96 -1.92
CA PHE A 273 27.32 11.41 -0.61
C PHE A 273 27.18 10.29 0.43
N GLY A 274 27.38 9.03 0.04
CA GLY A 274 27.32 7.88 0.93
C GLY A 274 25.94 7.68 1.60
N TYR A 275 25.96 7.29 2.89
CA TYR A 275 24.76 6.89 3.64
C TYR A 275 23.69 7.98 3.75
N ILE A 276 24.10 9.25 3.92
CA ILE A 276 23.14 10.34 4.15
C ILE A 276 22.13 10.45 3.00
N ILE A 277 22.58 10.30 1.77
CA ILE A 277 21.68 10.43 0.62
C ILE A 277 20.69 9.25 0.50
N ILE A 278 21.01 8.09 1.07
CA ILE A 278 20.07 6.96 1.17
C ILE A 278 18.84 7.37 1.98
N CYS A 279 19.02 8.16 3.03
CA CYS A 279 17.92 8.67 3.85
C CYS A 279 16.93 9.55 3.05
N PHE A 280 17.38 10.15 1.96
CA PHE A 280 16.57 10.97 1.07
C PHE A 280 16.02 10.25 -0.16
N ALA A 281 16.35 8.98 -0.35
CA ALA A 281 15.91 8.23 -1.54
C ALA A 281 14.38 8.14 -1.66
N SER A 282 13.68 7.80 -0.58
CA SER A 282 12.22 7.80 -0.54
C SER A 282 11.62 9.21 -0.53
N PRO A 283 12.08 10.15 0.29
CA PRO A 283 11.64 11.55 0.23
C PRO A 283 11.68 12.17 -1.17
N LEU A 284 12.77 12.04 -1.89
CA LEU A 284 12.90 12.57 -3.25
C LEU A 284 11.95 11.87 -4.23
N ALA A 285 11.76 10.56 -4.07
CA ALA A 285 10.81 9.80 -4.87
C ALA A 285 9.37 10.30 -4.65
N TRP A 286 8.97 10.58 -3.41
CA TRP A 286 7.64 11.11 -3.10
C TRP A 286 7.45 12.52 -3.65
N LEU A 287 8.42 13.40 -3.51
CA LEU A 287 8.35 14.76 -4.06
C LEU A 287 8.21 14.74 -5.59
N LEU A 288 8.96 13.88 -6.28
CA LEU A 288 8.85 13.78 -7.74
C LEU A 288 7.50 13.19 -8.17
N ALA A 289 6.98 12.22 -7.42
CA ALA A 289 5.64 11.67 -7.66
C ALA A 289 4.56 12.74 -7.43
N ASP A 290 4.66 13.55 -6.37
CA ASP A 290 3.70 14.62 -6.08
C ASP A 290 3.69 15.68 -7.16
N ALA A 291 4.86 16.08 -7.67
CA ALA A 291 4.98 17.03 -8.78
C ALA A 291 4.20 16.57 -10.02
N PHE A 292 4.07 15.26 -10.23
CA PHE A 292 3.26 14.67 -11.28
C PHE A 292 1.79 14.48 -10.87
N LEU A 293 1.52 13.97 -9.67
CA LEU A 293 0.17 13.59 -9.22
C LEU A 293 -0.75 14.79 -9.05
N ILE A 294 -0.21 15.92 -8.56
CA ILE A 294 -1.01 17.13 -8.34
C ILE A 294 -1.63 17.64 -9.64
N PRO A 295 -0.89 17.89 -10.72
CA PRO A 295 -1.48 18.28 -12.00
C PRO A 295 -2.39 17.21 -12.59
N ALA A 296 -1.99 15.92 -12.47
CA ALA A 296 -2.78 14.79 -12.98
C ALA A 296 -4.17 14.70 -12.33
N PHE A 297 -4.26 14.95 -11.02
CA PHE A 297 -5.55 14.97 -10.32
C PHE A 297 -6.49 16.04 -10.85
N PHE A 298 -6.00 17.28 -11.02
CA PHE A 298 -6.83 18.36 -11.56
C PHE A 298 -7.26 18.09 -13.01
N TYR A 299 -6.38 17.48 -13.81
CA TYR A 299 -6.74 17.02 -15.15
C TYR A 299 -7.87 16.01 -15.12
N CYS A 300 -7.78 14.94 -14.29
CA CYS A 300 -8.82 13.93 -14.15
C CYS A 300 -10.14 14.52 -13.68
N GLN A 301 -10.09 15.43 -12.70
CA GLN A 301 -11.29 16.10 -12.19
C GLN A 301 -12.00 16.92 -13.29
N LYS A 302 -11.23 17.70 -14.07
CA LYS A 302 -11.78 18.48 -15.19
C LYS A 302 -12.42 17.57 -16.24
N HIS A 303 -11.78 16.45 -16.55
CA HIS A 303 -12.29 15.49 -17.53
C HIS A 303 -13.61 14.85 -17.07
N LEU A 304 -13.70 14.42 -15.82
CA LEU A 304 -14.95 13.90 -15.25
C LEU A 304 -16.10 14.92 -15.28
N LEU A 305 -15.81 16.20 -14.98
CA LEU A 305 -16.81 17.26 -15.07
C LEU A 305 -17.30 17.48 -16.51
N SER A 306 -16.40 17.38 -17.49
CA SER A 306 -16.75 17.54 -18.90
C SER A 306 -17.56 16.34 -19.44
N GLU A 307 -17.28 15.13 -18.98
CA GLU A 307 -18.05 13.93 -19.33
C GLU A 307 -19.47 14.02 -18.76
N LYS A 308 -19.61 14.46 -17.51
CA LYS A 308 -20.92 14.67 -16.90
C LYS A 308 -21.76 15.70 -17.68
N ALA A 309 -21.18 16.85 -18.01
CA ALA A 309 -21.87 17.89 -18.78
C ALA A 309 -22.30 17.46 -20.21
N ARG A 310 -21.80 16.32 -20.71
CA ARG A 310 -22.22 15.75 -22.00
C ARG A 310 -23.33 14.71 -21.85
N MET A 311 -23.54 14.20 -20.64
CA MET A 311 -24.57 13.21 -20.35
C MET A 311 -25.86 13.84 -19.83
N ASP A 312 -25.75 15.01 -19.18
CA ASP A 312 -26.87 15.88 -18.79
C ASP A 312 -27.35 16.71 -20.01
#